data_012725ff8d4b7ee761653fb4bed58331
#
_entry.id   012725ff8d4b7ee761653fb4bed58331
#
_cell.length_a   1.000
_cell.length_b   1.000
_cell.length_c   1.000
_cell.angle_alpha   90.00
_cell.angle_beta   90.00
_cell.angle_gamma   90.00
#
_symmetry.space_group_name_H-M   'P 1'
#
loop_
_entity.id
_entity.type
_entity.pdbx_description
1 polymer ?
#
loop_
_entity_poly.entity_id
_entity_poly.type
_entity_poly.pdbx_seq_one_letter_code
_entity_poly.pdbx_strand_id
1 'polypeptide(L)'
;MDKTEFVYEGNSSKAVDVLLLTGDAFVDHPAYGVAIVARHLQAMGFRVGILSHTHISAPSLHAFGKPRLFVGITSGNLDSMVSNYTASQKKRRTDDLSFSDSGEKRPDRAVIVYANLVKRVWKDVPIVLGGIEASLRRFGHYDWWQDKVRHSILLDSKADFIFYGMAERTLTEAAGLFAFPDWRERVSRLRGVAYTLTNRQELPSEGIRIPSFEEVSSSKEAYSEAFRLFYQETDPIRGKVIYQTDGTRAVVQNLPSFPLETAELDRIYGYPYTRELPEFYRTQGLRVKGVETVRFSITGHRGCYGSCAFCAIGVHQGRTVTWRSETSIMNETKIIASHKEFKGYISDVGGPTANMYGYECEKKIAEGACKDRLCLHPEPCPSLNPNHETYLRLLNRLKTIPGVKRVFISSGIRPDLVLADSRNGDRFLNALVESNVSGQLKIAPEHVSAGVLREMRKYPHTVFKEFTRRYALEAKAQRKDIYLVPYLLVAHPGEGVEENEELRSFVQTELGFYPEQIQIFTPTPSTLATTVYHTGFDPWTKEPVFSEKSLTNRNRMKKRILTIREGKAKHGDYEGACEE
;
A
#
# COMPACT_ATOMS: atom_id res chain seq x y z
N MET A 1 34.75 13.03 1.27
CA MET A 1 33.88 12.63 0.15
C MET A 1 32.47 12.55 0.67
N ASP A 2 31.60 13.32 0.08
CA ASP A 2 30.22 13.44 0.55
C ASP A 2 29.48 12.11 0.36
N LYS A 3 29.13 11.41 1.45
CA LYS A 3 28.33 10.18 1.42
C LYS A 3 26.84 10.46 1.21
N THR A 4 26.47 11.73 0.98
CA THR A 4 25.07 12.20 0.93
C THR A 4 24.44 12.09 -0.47
N GLU A 5 25.21 11.81 -1.51
CA GLU A 5 24.72 11.62 -2.86
C GLU A 5 24.55 10.16 -3.22
N PHE A 6 23.44 9.85 -3.89
CA PHE A 6 23.24 8.53 -4.51
C PHE A 6 24.11 8.38 -5.75
N VAL A 7 24.47 7.13 -6.05
CA VAL A 7 25.17 6.81 -7.31
C VAL A 7 24.13 6.41 -8.35
N TYR A 8 24.15 7.08 -9.49
CA TYR A 8 23.31 6.77 -10.65
C TYR A 8 24.18 6.24 -11.81
N GLU A 9 23.52 5.64 -12.81
CA GLU A 9 24.19 5.22 -14.03
C GLU A 9 24.95 6.40 -14.67
N GLY A 10 26.20 6.17 -15.12
CA GLY A 10 27.08 7.21 -15.66
C GLY A 10 27.99 7.90 -14.64
N ASN A 11 27.72 7.82 -13.36
CA ASN A 11 28.61 8.32 -12.27
C ASN A 11 29.26 7.16 -11.49
N SER A 12 29.43 6.03 -12.16
CA SER A 12 29.72 4.72 -11.54
C SER A 12 31.21 4.44 -11.28
N SER A 13 32.11 5.42 -11.38
CA SER A 13 33.56 5.22 -11.07
C SER A 13 33.85 4.76 -9.64
N LYS A 14 32.81 4.59 -8.84
CA LYS A 14 32.90 4.28 -7.41
C LYS A 14 32.06 3.07 -7.06
N ALA A 15 32.66 2.00 -6.54
CA ALA A 15 31.95 0.82 -6.04
C ALA A 15 30.87 1.18 -5.01
N VAL A 16 29.67 0.61 -5.15
CA VAL A 16 28.55 0.77 -4.20
C VAL A 16 28.51 -0.39 -3.23
N ASP A 17 27.97 -0.14 -2.03
CA ASP A 17 27.70 -1.18 -1.05
C ASP A 17 26.42 -1.92 -1.37
N VAL A 18 25.38 -1.17 -1.70
CA VAL A 18 24.06 -1.67 -2.01
C VAL A 18 23.59 -1.04 -3.34
N LEU A 19 23.05 -1.87 -4.24
CA LEU A 19 22.39 -1.42 -5.44
C LEU A 19 20.89 -1.66 -5.32
N LEU A 20 20.08 -0.60 -5.46
CA LEU A 20 18.62 -0.68 -5.44
C LEU A 20 18.05 -0.60 -6.85
N LEU A 21 17.24 -1.60 -7.21
CA LEU A 21 16.48 -1.64 -8.46
C LEU A 21 15.01 -1.38 -8.15
N THR A 22 14.40 -0.40 -8.83
CA THR A 22 13.00 -0.05 -8.64
C THR A 22 12.23 -0.02 -9.97
N GLY A 23 11.04 -0.62 -9.97
CA GLY A 23 10.13 -0.58 -11.11
C GLY A 23 9.49 0.79 -11.35
N ASP A 24 9.53 1.70 -10.39
CA ASP A 24 9.15 3.10 -10.56
C ASP A 24 10.35 3.96 -10.99
N ALA A 25 10.08 5.13 -11.54
CA ALA A 25 11.06 6.20 -11.57
C ALA A 25 11.46 6.57 -10.13
N PHE A 26 12.74 6.71 -9.86
CA PHE A 26 13.18 7.09 -8.53
C PHE A 26 12.90 8.57 -8.27
N VAL A 27 12.13 8.82 -7.24
CA VAL A 27 11.85 10.16 -6.69
C VAL A 27 12.31 10.19 -5.25
N ASP A 28 13.15 11.15 -4.90
CA ASP A 28 13.67 11.29 -3.54
C ASP A 28 12.63 11.96 -2.62
N HIS A 29 11.58 11.23 -2.31
CA HIS A 29 10.45 11.71 -1.52
C HIS A 29 9.98 10.64 -0.52
N PRO A 30 9.60 11.00 0.73
CA PRO A 30 9.20 10.04 1.76
C PRO A 30 7.86 9.32 1.50
N ALA A 31 7.15 9.63 0.42
CA ALA A 31 6.03 8.84 -0.07
C ALA A 31 6.46 7.64 -0.95
N TYR A 32 7.73 7.55 -1.31
CA TYR A 32 8.29 6.46 -2.12
C TYR A 32 9.12 5.52 -1.26
N GLY A 33 8.70 4.27 -1.17
CA GLY A 33 9.36 3.27 -0.31
C GLY A 33 10.84 3.09 -0.64
N VAL A 34 11.22 3.13 -1.92
CA VAL A 34 12.63 3.02 -2.34
C VAL A 34 13.47 4.20 -1.86
N ALA A 35 12.91 5.42 -1.81
CA ALA A 35 13.63 6.60 -1.30
C ALA A 35 13.85 6.49 0.21
N ILE A 36 12.86 5.99 0.95
CA ILE A 36 13.02 5.72 2.38
C ILE A 36 14.14 4.72 2.62
N VAL A 37 14.12 3.58 1.92
CA VAL A 37 15.16 2.55 2.03
C VAL A 37 16.54 3.11 1.66
N ALA A 38 16.63 3.87 0.56
CA ALA A 38 17.89 4.46 0.11
C ALA A 38 18.47 5.46 1.13
N ARG A 39 17.65 6.39 1.62
CA ARG A 39 18.05 7.36 2.65
C ARG A 39 18.41 6.70 3.98
N HIS A 40 17.68 5.64 4.34
CA HIS A 40 17.96 4.87 5.56
C HIS A 40 19.32 4.17 5.48
N LEU A 41 19.63 3.50 4.37
CA LEU A 41 20.94 2.91 4.13
C LEU A 41 22.06 3.95 4.14
N GLN A 42 21.85 5.12 3.50
CA GLN A 42 22.83 6.21 3.56
C GLN A 42 23.08 6.71 5.00
N ALA A 43 22.01 6.88 5.78
CA ALA A 43 22.12 7.29 7.18
C ALA A 43 22.89 6.26 8.04
N MET A 44 22.89 4.98 7.64
CA MET A 44 23.71 3.92 8.23
C MET A 44 25.16 3.91 7.72
N GLY A 45 25.51 4.80 6.80
CA GLY A 45 26.87 4.94 6.26
C GLY A 45 27.16 4.10 5.02
N PHE A 46 26.17 3.42 4.44
CA PHE A 46 26.34 2.66 3.20
C PHE A 46 26.28 3.57 1.97
N ARG A 47 27.04 3.19 0.98
CA ARG A 47 27.03 3.82 -0.33
C ARG A 47 25.99 3.14 -1.22
N VAL A 48 24.96 3.88 -1.64
CA VAL A 48 23.78 3.36 -2.34
C VAL A 48 23.79 3.77 -3.80
N GLY A 49 23.70 2.78 -4.69
CA GLY A 49 23.41 2.95 -6.11
C GLY A 49 21.92 2.75 -6.39
N ILE A 50 21.39 3.46 -7.38
CA ILE A 50 19.97 3.38 -7.76
C ILE A 50 19.84 3.21 -9.27
N LEU A 51 19.05 2.19 -9.69
CA LEU A 51 18.59 1.99 -11.05
C LEU A 51 17.06 2.01 -11.10
N SER A 52 16.52 2.94 -11.86
CA SER A 52 15.09 3.05 -12.16
C SER A 52 14.70 2.18 -13.36
N HIS A 53 13.43 1.85 -13.50
CA HIS A 53 12.87 0.85 -14.43
C HIS A 53 13.40 0.91 -15.86
N THR A 54 13.44 2.09 -16.50
CA THR A 54 13.92 2.24 -17.90
C THR A 54 15.42 2.02 -18.04
N HIS A 55 16.17 2.14 -16.97
CA HIS A 55 17.62 1.99 -16.94
C HIS A 55 18.06 0.59 -16.46
N ILE A 56 17.13 -0.30 -16.09
CA ILE A 56 17.46 -1.65 -15.62
C ILE A 56 17.74 -2.56 -16.81
N SER A 57 19.02 -2.72 -17.13
CA SER A 57 19.51 -3.56 -18.21
C SER A 57 20.83 -4.25 -17.84
N ALA A 58 21.24 -5.27 -18.59
CA ALA A 58 22.53 -5.92 -18.36
C ALA A 58 23.72 -4.96 -18.56
N PRO A 59 23.76 -4.11 -19.61
CA PRO A 59 24.80 -3.08 -19.75
C PRO A 59 24.86 -2.15 -18.54
N SER A 60 23.72 -1.66 -18.05
CA SER A 60 23.68 -0.77 -16.89
C SER A 60 24.18 -1.44 -15.61
N LEU A 61 23.82 -2.70 -15.39
CA LEU A 61 24.36 -3.48 -14.27
C LEU A 61 25.88 -3.61 -14.38
N HIS A 62 26.41 -3.94 -15.57
CA HIS A 62 27.87 -4.00 -15.79
C HIS A 62 28.55 -2.65 -15.55
N ALA A 63 27.94 -1.54 -15.96
CA ALA A 63 28.47 -0.20 -15.73
C ALA A 63 28.54 0.17 -14.24
N PHE A 64 27.58 -0.27 -13.43
CA PHE A 64 27.63 -0.10 -11.96
C PHE A 64 28.72 -0.93 -11.31
N GLY A 65 29.01 -2.11 -11.85
CA GLY A 65 29.82 -3.11 -11.19
C GLY A 65 29.08 -3.83 -10.05
N LYS A 66 29.60 -4.97 -9.62
CA LYS A 66 28.99 -5.80 -8.57
C LYS A 66 28.99 -5.05 -7.22
N PRO A 67 27.81 -4.86 -6.57
CA PRO A 67 27.76 -4.23 -5.25
C PRO A 67 28.49 -5.10 -4.21
N ARG A 68 29.04 -4.45 -3.20
CA ARG A 68 29.85 -5.12 -2.17
C ARG A 68 29.01 -6.02 -1.25
N LEU A 69 27.76 -5.65 -0.97
CA LEU A 69 26.90 -6.34 -0.01
C LEU A 69 25.74 -7.07 -0.69
N PHE A 70 24.77 -6.34 -1.25
CA PHE A 70 23.60 -6.96 -1.87
C PHE A 70 22.93 -6.06 -2.92
N VAL A 71 22.02 -6.66 -3.69
CA VAL A 71 21.08 -5.96 -4.55
C VAL A 71 19.69 -6.01 -3.92
N GLY A 72 19.08 -4.85 -3.70
CA GLY A 72 17.69 -4.71 -3.26
C GLY A 72 16.76 -4.49 -4.46
N ILE A 73 15.65 -5.22 -4.55
CA ILE A 73 14.74 -5.17 -5.71
C ILE A 73 13.30 -4.94 -5.25
N THR A 74 12.63 -3.98 -5.89
CA THR A 74 11.20 -3.69 -5.70
C THR A 74 10.50 -3.42 -7.03
N SER A 75 9.19 -3.70 -7.10
CA SER A 75 8.34 -3.28 -8.22
C SER A 75 8.07 -1.76 -8.22
N GLY A 76 8.37 -1.08 -7.13
CA GLY A 76 8.01 0.31 -6.86
C GLY A 76 6.90 0.43 -5.80
N ASN A 77 6.15 1.52 -5.83
CA ASN A 77 5.07 1.81 -4.88
C ASN A 77 3.84 0.91 -5.08
N LEU A 78 3.67 0.38 -6.28
CA LEU A 78 2.57 -0.51 -6.64
C LEU A 78 3.10 -1.89 -7.09
N ASP A 79 2.22 -2.87 -7.01
CA ASP A 79 2.40 -4.15 -7.69
C ASP A 79 2.48 -3.94 -9.21
N SER A 80 3.43 -4.58 -9.87
CA SER A 80 3.69 -4.35 -11.30
C SER A 80 2.49 -4.73 -12.18
N MET A 81 1.77 -5.80 -11.83
CA MET A 81 0.59 -6.22 -12.58
C MET A 81 -0.58 -5.22 -12.40
N VAL A 82 -0.77 -4.70 -11.18
CA VAL A 82 -1.78 -3.67 -10.90
C VAL A 82 -1.42 -2.34 -11.59
N SER A 83 -0.14 -2.01 -11.66
CA SER A 83 0.33 -0.81 -12.35
C SER A 83 0.20 -0.91 -13.87
N ASN A 84 0.50 -2.09 -14.44
CA ASN A 84 0.52 -2.29 -15.90
C ASN A 84 -0.87 -2.51 -16.50
N TYR A 85 -1.82 -3.00 -15.71
CA TYR A 85 -3.13 -3.43 -16.23
C TYR A 85 -4.29 -2.76 -15.50
N THR A 86 -5.37 -2.52 -16.24
CA THR A 86 -6.67 -2.16 -15.69
C THR A 86 -7.35 -3.40 -15.07
N ALA A 87 -8.41 -3.19 -14.30
CA ALA A 87 -9.25 -4.28 -13.79
C ALA A 87 -9.99 -5.08 -14.89
N SER A 88 -9.97 -4.61 -16.14
CA SER A 88 -10.45 -5.33 -17.32
C SER A 88 -9.33 -6.06 -18.06
N GLN A 89 -8.17 -6.24 -17.43
CA GLN A 89 -6.96 -6.89 -17.97
C GLN A 89 -6.39 -6.22 -19.24
N LYS A 90 -6.75 -4.97 -19.51
CA LYS A 90 -6.15 -4.19 -20.59
C LYS A 90 -4.90 -3.48 -20.09
N LYS A 91 -3.86 -3.41 -20.90
CA LYS A 91 -2.66 -2.62 -20.58
C LYS A 91 -3.04 -1.15 -20.42
N ARG A 92 -2.57 -0.52 -19.35
CA ARG A 92 -2.73 0.92 -19.15
C ARG A 92 -1.90 1.68 -20.18
N ARG A 93 -2.40 2.81 -20.64
CA ARG A 93 -1.67 3.67 -21.58
C ARG A 93 -0.63 4.53 -20.88
N THR A 94 -0.96 5.00 -19.69
CA THR A 94 -0.11 5.89 -18.87
C THR A 94 0.26 5.24 -17.54
N ASP A 95 1.37 5.66 -16.97
CA ASP A 95 1.82 5.30 -15.63
C ASP A 95 2.42 6.54 -14.96
N ASP A 96 1.71 7.10 -13.99
CA ASP A 96 2.12 8.32 -13.30
C ASP A 96 3.39 8.15 -12.44
N LEU A 97 3.83 6.91 -12.21
CA LEU A 97 5.04 6.58 -11.45
C LEU A 97 6.25 6.26 -12.37
N SER A 98 6.05 6.26 -13.67
CA SER A 98 7.10 6.09 -14.68
C SER A 98 7.56 7.44 -15.24
N PHE A 99 8.67 7.46 -15.95
CA PHE A 99 9.08 8.64 -16.71
C PHE A 99 8.08 8.88 -17.85
N SER A 100 7.49 10.08 -17.91
CA SER A 100 6.34 10.39 -18.78
C SER A 100 6.65 10.27 -20.27
N ASP A 101 7.90 10.47 -20.67
CA ASP A 101 8.28 10.52 -22.08
C ASP A 101 8.96 9.23 -22.58
N SER A 102 9.12 8.22 -21.73
CA SER A 102 9.84 6.99 -22.11
C SER A 102 9.01 6.02 -22.96
N GLY A 103 7.67 6.10 -22.91
CA GLY A 103 6.80 5.10 -23.53
C GLY A 103 6.96 3.68 -22.99
N GLU A 104 8.02 3.44 -22.24
CA GLU A 104 8.36 2.15 -21.66
C GLU A 104 7.76 1.99 -20.26
N LYS A 105 7.27 0.81 -19.97
CA LYS A 105 6.70 0.45 -18.66
C LYS A 105 7.56 -0.61 -18.01
N ARG A 106 7.47 -0.68 -16.69
CA ARG A 106 8.06 -1.79 -15.96
C ARG A 106 7.58 -3.13 -16.53
N PRO A 107 8.40 -4.19 -16.55
CA PRO A 107 7.98 -5.49 -17.02
C PRO A 107 6.89 -6.08 -16.11
N ASP A 108 6.08 -6.97 -16.67
CA ASP A 108 5.13 -7.76 -15.90
C ASP A 108 5.91 -8.61 -14.88
N ARG A 109 5.42 -8.63 -13.62
CA ARG A 109 6.12 -9.28 -12.50
C ARG A 109 7.55 -8.78 -12.37
N ALA A 110 7.71 -7.48 -12.33
CA ALA A 110 8.98 -6.77 -12.41
C ALA A 110 10.04 -7.32 -11.46
N VAL A 111 9.67 -7.65 -10.23
CA VAL A 111 10.60 -8.18 -9.22
C VAL A 111 11.26 -9.47 -9.70
N ILE A 112 10.50 -10.39 -10.31
CA ILE A 112 11.04 -11.65 -10.86
C ILE A 112 11.98 -11.38 -12.04
N VAL A 113 11.56 -10.50 -12.96
CA VAL A 113 12.36 -10.17 -14.15
C VAL A 113 13.70 -9.55 -13.75
N TYR A 114 13.69 -8.58 -12.85
CA TYR A 114 14.90 -7.90 -12.39
C TYR A 114 15.82 -8.84 -11.60
N ALA A 115 15.28 -9.68 -10.72
CA ALA A 115 16.08 -10.65 -9.96
C ALA A 115 16.77 -11.66 -10.90
N ASN A 116 16.04 -12.19 -11.89
CA ASN A 116 16.62 -13.09 -12.88
C ASN A 116 17.67 -12.39 -13.78
N LEU A 117 17.50 -11.11 -14.09
CA LEU A 117 18.49 -10.31 -14.79
C LEU A 117 19.78 -10.18 -13.95
N VAL A 118 19.66 -9.81 -12.68
CA VAL A 118 20.78 -9.71 -11.74
C VAL A 118 21.53 -11.04 -11.63
N LYS A 119 20.82 -12.16 -11.47
CA LYS A 119 21.45 -13.51 -11.37
C LYS A 119 22.17 -13.93 -12.65
N ARG A 120 21.74 -13.45 -13.83
CA ARG A 120 22.47 -13.70 -15.08
C ARG A 120 23.78 -12.92 -15.16
N VAL A 121 23.79 -11.67 -14.66
CA VAL A 121 24.98 -10.81 -14.66
C VAL A 121 25.93 -11.19 -13.51
N TRP A 122 25.40 -11.43 -12.31
CA TRP A 122 26.20 -11.75 -11.11
C TRP A 122 25.58 -12.94 -10.36
N LYS A 123 26.12 -14.13 -10.57
CA LYS A 123 25.59 -15.39 -9.97
C LYS A 123 25.53 -15.37 -8.45
N ASP A 124 26.58 -14.81 -7.81
CA ASP A 124 26.84 -14.94 -6.38
C ASP A 124 26.47 -13.70 -5.55
N VAL A 125 25.88 -12.67 -6.19
CA VAL A 125 25.45 -11.50 -5.43
C VAL A 125 24.20 -11.83 -4.61
N PRO A 126 24.15 -11.47 -3.33
CA PRO A 126 22.93 -11.60 -2.54
C PRO A 126 21.81 -10.73 -3.11
N ILE A 127 20.60 -11.28 -3.24
CA ILE A 127 19.42 -10.55 -3.70
C ILE A 127 18.37 -10.52 -2.61
N VAL A 128 17.94 -9.32 -2.26
CA VAL A 128 16.88 -9.04 -1.30
C VAL A 128 15.69 -8.43 -2.03
N LEU A 129 14.55 -9.07 -1.97
CA LEU A 129 13.29 -8.53 -2.48
C LEU A 129 12.59 -7.71 -1.41
N GLY A 130 11.93 -6.63 -1.81
CA GLY A 130 11.13 -5.80 -0.91
C GLY A 130 9.93 -5.16 -1.61
N GLY A 131 9.18 -4.37 -0.84
CA GLY A 131 7.99 -3.69 -1.33
C GLY A 131 6.75 -4.57 -1.39
N ILE A 132 5.66 -4.00 -1.90
CA ILE A 132 4.33 -4.62 -1.84
C ILE A 132 4.24 -5.90 -2.69
N GLU A 133 4.80 -5.92 -3.90
CA GLU A 133 4.73 -7.09 -4.79
C GLU A 133 5.36 -8.33 -4.16
N ALA A 134 6.55 -8.18 -3.57
CA ALA A 134 7.22 -9.27 -2.88
C ALA A 134 6.50 -9.66 -1.58
N SER A 135 6.04 -8.69 -0.81
CA SER A 135 5.31 -8.94 0.45
C SER A 135 4.02 -9.74 0.26
N LEU A 136 3.33 -9.56 -0.88
CA LEU A 136 2.07 -10.25 -1.15
C LEU A 136 2.26 -11.65 -1.77
N ARG A 137 3.48 -12.00 -2.18
CA ARG A 137 3.79 -13.26 -2.89
C ARG A 137 4.80 -14.14 -2.16
N ARG A 138 4.81 -14.06 -0.83
CA ARG A 138 5.76 -14.82 0.01
C ARG A 138 5.59 -16.33 -0.11
N PHE A 139 4.37 -16.79 -0.26
CA PHE A 139 3.98 -18.21 -0.39
C PHE A 139 3.30 -18.49 -1.72
N GLY A 140 2.85 -19.70 -1.92
CA GLY A 140 1.95 -20.05 -3.02
C GLY A 140 0.74 -19.13 -3.02
N HIS A 141 0.48 -18.47 -4.15
CA HIS A 141 -0.52 -17.42 -4.25
C HIS A 141 -1.30 -17.50 -5.56
N TYR A 142 -2.57 -17.14 -5.51
CA TYR A 142 -3.40 -17.05 -6.70
C TYR A 142 -3.03 -15.82 -7.54
N ASP A 143 -2.66 -16.07 -8.79
CA ASP A 143 -2.40 -15.05 -9.82
C ASP A 143 -3.64 -14.92 -10.72
N TRP A 144 -4.36 -13.82 -10.55
CA TRP A 144 -5.60 -13.58 -11.27
C TRP A 144 -5.41 -13.41 -12.79
N TRP A 145 -4.25 -12.89 -13.24
CA TRP A 145 -3.97 -12.69 -14.68
C TRP A 145 -3.73 -14.02 -15.40
N GLN A 146 -3.29 -15.05 -14.69
CA GLN A 146 -3.08 -16.40 -15.24
C GLN A 146 -4.13 -17.41 -14.77
N ASP A 147 -5.04 -16.99 -13.89
CA ASP A 147 -6.07 -17.85 -13.25
C ASP A 147 -5.49 -19.15 -12.68
N LYS A 148 -4.37 -19.02 -11.97
CA LYS A 148 -3.70 -20.18 -11.34
C LYS A 148 -2.97 -19.81 -10.06
N VAL A 149 -2.71 -20.81 -9.22
CA VAL A 149 -1.81 -20.67 -8.08
C VAL A 149 -0.36 -20.74 -8.59
N ARG A 150 0.45 -19.75 -8.22
CA ARG A 150 1.88 -19.66 -8.54
C ARG A 150 2.71 -19.97 -7.31
N HIS A 151 3.95 -20.38 -7.52
CA HIS A 151 4.96 -20.56 -6.48
C HIS A 151 5.26 -19.25 -5.73
N SER A 152 5.90 -19.37 -4.57
CA SER A 152 6.49 -18.19 -3.91
C SER A 152 7.38 -17.41 -4.87
N ILE A 153 7.32 -16.07 -4.76
CA ILE A 153 8.19 -15.18 -5.54
C ILE A 153 9.68 -15.43 -5.29
N LEU A 154 10.06 -15.95 -4.10
CA LEU A 154 11.44 -16.38 -3.81
C LEU A 154 11.90 -17.50 -4.75
N LEU A 155 11.03 -18.46 -5.01
CA LEU A 155 11.34 -19.58 -5.87
C LEU A 155 11.38 -19.18 -7.35
N ASP A 156 10.42 -18.36 -7.79
CA ASP A 156 10.34 -17.88 -9.17
C ASP A 156 11.50 -16.92 -9.51
N SER A 157 11.94 -16.09 -8.56
CA SER A 157 13.00 -15.10 -8.75
C SER A 157 14.41 -15.63 -8.46
N LYS A 158 14.52 -16.74 -7.71
CA LYS A 158 15.78 -17.26 -7.16
C LYS A 158 16.51 -16.25 -6.26
N ALA A 159 15.78 -15.33 -5.64
CA ALA A 159 16.34 -14.40 -4.68
C ALA A 159 16.65 -15.11 -3.35
N ASP A 160 17.50 -14.50 -2.54
CA ASP A 160 17.94 -15.08 -1.28
C ASP A 160 16.95 -14.81 -0.15
N PHE A 161 16.39 -13.57 -0.10
CA PHE A 161 15.47 -13.12 0.94
C PHE A 161 14.35 -12.24 0.41
N ILE A 162 13.23 -12.21 1.15
CA ILE A 162 12.27 -11.10 1.13
C ILE A 162 12.37 -10.40 2.48
N PHE A 163 12.59 -9.06 2.47
CA PHE A 163 12.31 -8.22 3.62
C PHE A 163 10.90 -7.69 3.45
N TYR A 164 9.95 -8.33 4.12
CA TYR A 164 8.54 -8.06 3.90
C TYR A 164 7.97 -7.00 4.85
N GLY A 165 6.90 -6.37 4.43
CA GLY A 165 6.27 -5.31 5.19
C GLY A 165 7.06 -4.01 5.15
N MET A 166 7.01 -3.26 6.24
CA MET A 166 7.78 -2.03 6.44
C MET A 166 9.15 -2.42 6.99
N ALA A 167 10.13 -2.49 6.10
CA ALA A 167 11.37 -3.25 6.32
C ALA A 167 12.52 -2.46 6.96
N GLU A 168 12.30 -1.21 7.40
CA GLU A 168 13.40 -0.34 7.87
C GLU A 168 14.15 -0.93 9.09
N ARG A 169 13.41 -1.51 10.04
CA ARG A 169 14.05 -2.15 11.22
C ARG A 169 14.82 -3.41 10.81
N THR A 170 14.22 -4.27 9.99
CA THR A 170 14.90 -5.44 9.42
C THR A 170 16.15 -5.03 8.65
N LEU A 171 16.09 -3.95 7.88
CA LEU A 171 17.22 -3.43 7.12
C LEU A 171 18.33 -2.90 8.03
N THR A 172 17.96 -2.23 9.14
CA THR A 172 18.92 -1.78 10.17
C THR A 172 19.74 -2.95 10.72
N GLU A 173 19.09 -4.07 11.01
CA GLU A 173 19.71 -5.26 11.57
C GLU A 173 20.50 -6.05 10.52
N ALA A 174 19.99 -6.12 9.27
CA ALA A 174 20.50 -7.01 8.23
C ALA A 174 21.66 -6.44 7.41
N ALA A 175 21.65 -5.12 7.10
CA ALA A 175 22.50 -4.59 6.02
C ALA A 175 24.00 -4.84 6.24
N GLY A 176 24.49 -4.72 7.47
CA GLY A 176 25.86 -5.00 7.82
C GLY A 176 26.22 -6.50 7.84
N LEU A 177 25.22 -7.38 7.99
CA LEU A 177 25.45 -8.82 8.10
C LEU A 177 25.92 -9.43 6.78
N PHE A 178 25.57 -8.84 5.64
CA PHE A 178 26.01 -9.31 4.32
C PHE A 178 27.53 -9.25 4.11
N ALA A 179 28.26 -8.57 4.97
CA ALA A 179 29.73 -8.55 4.93
C ALA A 179 30.37 -9.82 5.52
N PHE A 180 29.63 -10.65 6.26
CA PHE A 180 30.15 -11.84 6.91
C PHE A 180 30.00 -13.09 6.01
N PRO A 181 30.90 -14.08 6.09
CA PRO A 181 30.78 -15.32 5.31
C PRO A 181 29.48 -16.10 5.56
N ASP A 182 28.99 -16.07 6.78
CA ASP A 182 27.79 -16.77 7.26
C ASP A 182 26.51 -15.89 7.20
N TRP A 183 26.50 -14.88 6.33
CA TRP A 183 25.41 -13.92 6.20
C TRP A 183 24.04 -14.57 5.98
N ARG A 184 23.97 -15.69 5.24
CA ARG A 184 22.71 -16.39 4.99
C ARG A 184 22.07 -16.85 6.29
N GLU A 185 22.82 -17.47 7.15
CA GLU A 185 22.37 -17.95 8.45
C GLU A 185 21.98 -16.78 9.36
N ARG A 186 22.80 -15.74 9.44
CA ARG A 186 22.53 -14.57 10.28
C ARG A 186 21.26 -13.85 9.87
N VAL A 187 21.10 -13.56 8.59
CA VAL A 187 19.93 -12.85 8.06
C VAL A 187 18.66 -13.70 8.16
N SER A 188 18.74 -15.02 7.96
CA SER A 188 17.58 -15.91 8.10
C SER A 188 16.98 -15.97 9.50
N ARG A 189 17.68 -15.50 10.53
CA ARG A 189 17.19 -15.46 11.91
C ARG A 189 16.42 -14.18 12.26
N LEU A 190 16.47 -13.17 11.40
CA LEU A 190 15.88 -11.86 11.68
C LEU A 190 14.35 -11.85 11.50
N ARG A 191 13.69 -10.98 12.24
CA ARG A 191 12.27 -10.70 12.05
C ARG A 191 12.04 -9.94 10.74
N GLY A 192 10.84 -10.10 10.15
CA GLY A 192 10.49 -9.46 8.89
C GLY A 192 11.17 -10.08 7.66
N VAL A 193 11.78 -11.25 7.81
CA VAL A 193 12.49 -11.97 6.75
C VAL A 193 11.72 -13.21 6.33
N ALA A 194 11.64 -13.44 5.01
CA ALA A 194 11.29 -14.74 4.45
C ALA A 194 12.45 -15.25 3.59
N TYR A 195 12.69 -16.55 3.62
CA TYR A 195 13.81 -17.21 2.95
C TYR A 195 13.47 -18.64 2.53
N THR A 196 14.38 -19.27 1.78
CA THR A 196 14.20 -20.65 1.31
C THR A 196 15.15 -21.60 2.03
N LEU A 197 14.63 -22.78 2.36
CA LEU A 197 15.41 -23.94 2.76
C LEU A 197 15.44 -24.96 1.61
N THR A 198 16.57 -25.68 1.49
CA THR A 198 16.75 -26.75 0.50
C THR A 198 16.88 -28.10 1.23
N ASN A 199 16.44 -29.18 0.59
CA ASN A 199 16.57 -30.56 1.05
C ASN A 199 15.90 -30.89 2.39
N ARG A 200 14.86 -30.13 2.80
CA ARG A 200 14.10 -30.35 4.04
C ARG A 200 14.95 -30.42 5.32
N GLN A 201 16.19 -29.98 5.26
CA GLN A 201 17.04 -29.91 6.45
C GLN A 201 16.50 -28.79 7.32
N GLU A 202 16.25 -29.09 8.56
CA GLU A 202 15.95 -28.15 9.63
C GLU A 202 14.74 -27.21 9.39
N LEU A 203 13.59 -27.82 9.03
CA LEU A 203 12.34 -27.10 9.11
C LEU A 203 12.14 -26.57 10.55
N PRO A 204 11.61 -25.36 10.73
CA PRO A 204 11.42 -24.79 12.07
C PRO A 204 10.58 -25.71 12.96
N SER A 205 11.17 -26.27 14.01
CA SER A 205 10.51 -27.24 14.90
C SER A 205 9.25 -26.69 15.57
N GLU A 206 9.25 -25.38 15.90
CA GLU A 206 8.10 -24.67 16.50
C GLU A 206 7.28 -23.89 15.47
N GLY A 207 7.65 -24.01 14.18
CA GLY A 207 6.96 -23.32 13.09
C GLY A 207 5.63 -23.99 12.73
N ILE A 208 4.65 -23.18 12.31
CA ILE A 208 3.38 -23.66 11.77
C ILE A 208 3.59 -24.03 10.31
N ARG A 209 3.38 -25.32 9.96
CA ARG A 209 3.28 -25.73 8.57
C ARG A 209 1.94 -25.27 8.00
N ILE A 210 1.97 -24.49 6.91
CA ILE A 210 0.79 -24.27 6.10
C ILE A 210 0.75 -25.32 4.97
N PRO A 211 -0.43 -25.63 4.37
CA PRO A 211 -0.54 -26.55 3.25
C PRO A 211 0.52 -26.29 2.17
N SER A 212 1.13 -27.37 1.65
CA SER A 212 2.22 -27.31 0.67
C SER A 212 1.79 -26.62 -0.62
N PHE A 213 2.74 -26.26 -1.48
CA PHE A 213 2.42 -25.71 -2.79
C PHE A 213 1.56 -26.67 -3.63
N GLU A 214 1.85 -27.97 -3.61
CA GLU A 214 1.09 -28.99 -4.31
C GLU A 214 -0.35 -29.07 -3.78
N GLU A 215 -0.53 -29.02 -2.45
CA GLU A 215 -1.85 -29.01 -1.82
C GLU A 215 -2.64 -27.75 -2.21
N VAL A 216 -2.06 -26.55 -2.11
CA VAL A 216 -2.77 -25.29 -2.42
C VAL A 216 -3.03 -25.09 -3.91
N SER A 217 -2.23 -25.72 -4.79
CA SER A 217 -2.44 -25.65 -6.24
C SER A 217 -3.51 -26.61 -6.73
N SER A 218 -3.80 -27.68 -6.00
CA SER A 218 -4.76 -28.73 -6.38
C SER A 218 -6.09 -28.68 -5.61
N SER A 219 -6.13 -28.04 -4.43
CA SER A 219 -7.34 -27.95 -3.59
C SER A 219 -7.63 -26.51 -3.15
N LYS A 220 -8.87 -26.08 -3.36
CA LYS A 220 -9.39 -24.79 -2.89
C LYS A 220 -9.49 -24.74 -1.36
N GLU A 221 -9.78 -25.87 -0.74
CA GLU A 221 -9.85 -26.02 0.72
C GLU A 221 -8.45 -25.83 1.33
N ALA A 222 -7.42 -26.47 0.74
CA ALA A 222 -6.04 -26.32 1.17
C ALA A 222 -5.56 -24.86 0.97
N TYR A 223 -5.92 -24.22 -0.15
CA TYR A 223 -5.62 -22.81 -0.40
C TYR A 223 -6.26 -21.89 0.66
N SER A 224 -7.54 -22.13 0.95
CA SER A 224 -8.29 -21.40 1.97
C SER A 224 -7.66 -21.55 3.35
N GLU A 225 -7.25 -22.77 3.71
CA GLU A 225 -6.61 -23.06 5.00
C GLU A 225 -5.22 -22.40 5.08
N ALA A 226 -4.43 -22.46 4.01
CA ALA A 226 -3.14 -21.78 3.95
C ALA A 226 -3.28 -20.27 4.18
N PHE A 227 -4.28 -19.63 3.55
CA PHE A 227 -4.58 -18.22 3.77
C PHE A 227 -5.00 -17.94 5.21
N ARG A 228 -5.88 -18.76 5.79
CA ARG A 228 -6.37 -18.60 7.18
C ARG A 228 -5.21 -18.62 8.17
N LEU A 229 -4.34 -19.62 8.07
CA LEU A 229 -3.15 -19.74 8.91
C LEU A 229 -2.20 -18.57 8.69
N PHE A 230 -1.88 -18.23 7.43
CA PHE A 230 -1.07 -17.07 7.10
C PHE A 230 -1.62 -15.78 7.72
N TYR A 231 -2.92 -15.53 7.58
CA TYR A 231 -3.55 -14.29 8.07
C TYR A 231 -3.49 -14.18 9.60
N GLN A 232 -3.62 -15.29 10.31
CA GLN A 232 -3.55 -15.33 11.77
C GLN A 232 -2.15 -15.02 12.31
N GLU A 233 -1.12 -15.36 11.54
CA GLU A 233 0.28 -15.22 11.95
C GLU A 233 0.95 -13.93 11.41
N THR A 234 0.16 -12.95 10.97
CA THR A 234 0.66 -11.64 10.51
C THR A 234 0.89 -10.63 11.64
N ASP A 235 0.60 -10.99 12.88
CA ASP A 235 0.79 -10.09 14.04
C ASP A 235 2.22 -10.20 14.59
N PRO A 236 2.91 -9.08 14.89
CA PRO A 236 4.29 -9.11 15.34
C PRO A 236 4.48 -9.61 16.78
N ILE A 237 3.41 -9.63 17.60
CA ILE A 237 3.46 -10.07 19.00
C ILE A 237 2.95 -11.51 19.13
N ARG A 238 1.79 -11.82 18.57
CA ARG A 238 1.11 -13.12 18.69
C ARG A 238 1.42 -14.10 17.59
N GLY A 239 2.04 -13.63 16.50
CA GLY A 239 2.40 -14.46 15.35
C GLY A 239 3.44 -15.52 15.69
N LYS A 240 3.55 -16.51 14.82
CA LYS A 240 4.56 -17.56 14.84
C LYS A 240 5.30 -17.62 13.51
N VAL A 241 6.42 -18.28 13.49
CA VAL A 241 7.10 -18.68 12.26
C VAL A 241 6.17 -19.61 11.48
N ILE A 242 6.01 -19.37 10.18
CA ILE A 242 5.23 -20.25 9.30
C ILE A 242 6.09 -20.69 8.13
N TYR A 243 5.80 -21.89 7.60
CA TYR A 243 6.52 -22.40 6.43
C TYR A 243 5.62 -23.18 5.49
N GLN A 244 5.96 -23.15 4.21
CA GLN A 244 5.31 -23.89 3.13
C GLN A 244 6.34 -24.74 2.41
N THR A 245 6.08 -26.03 2.26
CA THR A 245 6.90 -26.91 1.43
C THR A 245 6.50 -26.79 -0.05
N ASP A 246 7.49 -26.95 -0.94
CA ASP A 246 7.35 -26.89 -2.39
C ASP A 246 8.41 -27.86 -2.98
N GLY A 247 7.98 -29.07 -3.30
CA GLY A 247 8.88 -30.17 -3.67
C GLY A 247 9.92 -30.46 -2.58
N THR A 248 11.18 -30.36 -2.95
CA THR A 248 12.33 -30.54 -2.03
C THR A 248 12.73 -29.27 -1.28
N ARG A 249 12.06 -28.15 -1.51
CA ARG A 249 12.33 -26.87 -0.89
C ARG A 249 11.24 -26.49 0.10
N ALA A 250 11.53 -25.52 0.92
CA ALA A 250 10.53 -24.86 1.76
C ALA A 250 10.77 -23.34 1.76
N VAL A 251 9.69 -22.58 1.82
CA VAL A 251 9.73 -21.16 2.10
C VAL A 251 9.35 -20.96 3.55
N VAL A 252 10.22 -20.28 4.30
CA VAL A 252 10.02 -19.95 5.71
C VAL A 252 9.78 -18.45 5.84
N GLN A 253 8.79 -18.06 6.60
CA GLN A 253 8.56 -16.69 7.02
C GLN A 253 8.75 -16.60 8.53
N ASN A 254 9.72 -15.80 8.95
CA ASN A 254 9.89 -15.44 10.36
C ASN A 254 8.74 -14.52 10.83
N LEU A 255 8.71 -14.24 12.12
CA LEU A 255 7.76 -13.29 12.68
C LEU A 255 7.91 -11.92 12.00
N PRO A 256 6.81 -11.17 11.82
CA PRO A 256 6.88 -9.80 11.33
C PRO A 256 7.78 -8.93 12.19
N SER A 257 8.44 -7.94 11.59
CA SER A 257 9.09 -6.87 12.34
C SER A 257 8.07 -6.13 13.20
N PHE A 258 8.48 -5.68 14.37
CA PHE A 258 7.66 -4.78 15.17
C PHE A 258 7.42 -3.47 14.40
N PRO A 259 6.24 -2.87 14.51
CA PRO A 259 6.01 -1.53 13.99
C PRO A 259 7.05 -0.55 14.53
N LEU A 260 7.45 0.41 13.70
CA LEU A 260 8.39 1.45 14.13
C LEU A 260 7.74 2.32 15.21
N GLU A 261 8.48 2.63 16.23
CA GLU A 261 8.08 3.59 17.26
C GLU A 261 8.11 5.02 16.72
N THR A 262 7.42 5.94 17.41
CA THR A 262 7.37 7.37 17.03
C THR A 262 8.77 7.97 16.81
N ALA A 263 9.73 7.69 17.68
CA ALA A 263 11.10 8.21 17.56
C ALA A 263 11.82 7.67 16.30
N GLU A 264 11.58 6.41 15.94
CA GLU A 264 12.15 5.80 14.73
C GLU A 264 11.50 6.40 13.46
N LEU A 265 10.16 6.56 13.47
CA LEU A 265 9.46 7.22 12.39
C LEU A 265 9.94 8.66 12.21
N ASP A 266 10.07 9.43 13.29
CA ASP A 266 10.55 10.80 13.27
C ASP A 266 11.95 10.89 12.64
N ARG A 267 12.86 9.97 13.00
CA ARG A 267 14.20 9.90 12.42
C ARG A 267 14.15 9.60 10.92
N ILE A 268 13.35 8.63 10.50
CA ILE A 268 13.25 8.21 9.09
C ILE A 268 12.65 9.31 8.23
N TYR A 269 11.58 9.94 8.67
CA TYR A 269 10.96 11.04 7.94
C TYR A 269 11.74 12.37 8.06
N GLY A 270 12.70 12.45 8.96
CA GLY A 270 13.64 13.55 9.12
C GLY A 270 14.88 13.49 8.21
N TYR A 271 15.05 12.44 7.39
CA TYR A 271 16.14 12.39 6.41
C TYR A 271 16.05 13.51 5.36
N PRO A 272 17.16 13.91 4.73
CA PRO A 272 17.20 15.06 3.82
C PRO A 272 16.61 14.72 2.43
N TYR A 273 15.32 14.46 2.38
CA TYR A 273 14.60 14.25 1.12
C TYR A 273 14.52 15.54 0.32
N THR A 274 14.87 15.48 -0.97
CA THR A 274 14.78 16.64 -1.86
C THR A 274 13.36 16.92 -2.33
N ARG A 275 12.45 15.97 -2.25
CA ARG A 275 11.05 15.98 -2.74
C ARG A 275 10.95 16.21 -4.24
N GLU A 276 12.01 15.87 -4.95
CA GLU A 276 12.13 16.04 -6.39
C GLU A 276 12.69 14.80 -7.07
N LEU A 277 12.56 14.79 -8.39
CA LEU A 277 13.32 13.90 -9.24
C LEU A 277 14.80 14.29 -9.16
N PRO A 278 15.74 13.33 -9.01
CA PRO A 278 17.17 13.63 -9.01
C PRO A 278 17.63 14.42 -10.22
N GLU A 279 18.64 15.27 -10.03
CA GLU A 279 19.20 16.10 -11.10
C GLU A 279 19.68 15.27 -12.28
N PHE A 280 20.26 14.10 -12.01
CA PHE A 280 20.67 13.14 -13.05
C PHE A 280 19.56 12.83 -14.07
N TYR A 281 18.32 12.67 -13.64
CA TYR A 281 17.18 12.43 -14.52
C TYR A 281 16.61 13.73 -15.11
N ARG A 282 16.59 14.81 -14.33
CA ARG A 282 16.09 16.12 -14.78
C ARG A 282 16.91 16.71 -15.91
N THR A 283 18.23 16.54 -15.89
CA THR A 283 19.13 17.01 -16.96
C THR A 283 18.93 16.26 -18.27
N GLN A 284 18.36 15.06 -18.22
CA GLN A 284 17.95 14.28 -19.40
C GLN A 284 16.55 14.66 -19.91
N GLY A 285 15.89 15.67 -19.32
CA GLY A 285 14.53 16.08 -19.68
C GLY A 285 13.42 15.20 -19.10
N LEU A 286 13.76 14.19 -18.28
CA LEU A 286 12.78 13.24 -17.75
C LEU A 286 11.89 13.89 -16.68
N ARG A 287 10.62 13.49 -16.66
CA ARG A 287 9.60 13.97 -15.72
C ARG A 287 8.80 12.79 -15.17
N VAL A 288 8.21 12.97 -13.99
CA VAL A 288 7.33 11.99 -13.32
C VAL A 288 6.10 12.72 -12.83
N LYS A 289 4.94 12.41 -13.39
CA LYS A 289 3.68 13.09 -13.07
C LYS A 289 3.26 12.89 -11.61
N GLY A 290 3.50 11.70 -11.05
CA GLY A 290 3.16 11.38 -9.66
C GLY A 290 3.80 12.29 -8.63
N VAL A 291 4.95 12.95 -8.94
CA VAL A 291 5.60 13.90 -8.04
C VAL A 291 4.70 15.10 -7.74
N GLU A 292 3.96 15.61 -8.74
CA GLU A 292 3.11 16.78 -8.60
C GLU A 292 2.02 16.57 -7.54
N THR A 293 1.52 15.34 -7.44
CA THR A 293 0.48 14.98 -6.47
C THR A 293 1.00 14.91 -5.03
N VAL A 294 2.25 14.42 -4.84
CA VAL A 294 2.76 14.11 -3.50
C VAL A 294 3.81 15.09 -2.98
N ARG A 295 4.38 15.96 -3.82
CA ARG A 295 5.51 16.83 -3.47
C ARG A 295 5.35 17.54 -2.13
N PHE A 296 4.18 18.10 -1.86
CA PHE A 296 3.85 18.83 -0.65
C PHE A 296 2.87 18.06 0.26
N SER A 297 2.87 16.74 0.17
CA SER A 297 2.15 15.88 1.11
C SER A 297 3.04 15.45 2.27
N ILE A 298 2.42 15.12 3.39
CA ILE A 298 3.08 14.67 4.62
C ILE A 298 2.45 13.36 5.07
N THR A 299 3.27 12.34 5.24
CA THR A 299 2.85 11.09 5.86
C THR A 299 2.91 11.23 7.37
N GLY A 300 1.76 11.20 8.04
CA GLY A 300 1.65 11.35 9.48
C GLY A 300 1.77 10.03 10.25
N HIS A 301 1.33 8.93 9.65
CA HIS A 301 1.28 7.61 10.30
C HIS A 301 1.39 6.48 9.29
N ARG A 302 1.61 5.27 9.78
CA ARG A 302 1.65 4.01 9.02
C ARG A 302 0.76 2.97 9.67
N GLY A 303 0.44 1.91 8.91
CA GLY A 303 -0.48 0.86 9.34
C GLY A 303 -1.95 1.26 9.18
N CYS A 304 -2.83 0.27 9.23
CA CYS A 304 -4.27 0.48 9.11
C CYS A 304 -5.02 -0.65 9.81
N TYR A 305 -5.84 -0.33 10.80
CA TYR A 305 -6.68 -1.31 11.48
C TYR A 305 -8.04 -1.53 10.80
N GLY A 306 -8.23 -1.01 9.58
CA GLY A 306 -9.47 -1.15 8.82
C GLY A 306 -9.79 -2.58 8.40
N SER A 307 -8.76 -3.38 8.11
CA SER A 307 -8.87 -4.80 7.73
C SER A 307 -9.86 -5.10 6.60
N CYS A 308 -10.07 -4.15 5.66
CA CYS A 308 -10.94 -4.35 4.51
C CYS A 308 -10.48 -5.56 3.69
N ALA A 309 -11.42 -6.43 3.31
CA ALA A 309 -11.14 -7.74 2.72
C ALA A 309 -10.32 -7.69 1.42
N PHE A 310 -10.48 -6.63 0.63
CA PHE A 310 -9.81 -6.42 -0.65
C PHE A 310 -8.46 -5.70 -0.54
N CYS A 311 -8.13 -5.14 0.64
CA CYS A 311 -7.02 -4.21 0.77
C CYS A 311 -5.72 -4.90 1.20
N ALA A 312 -4.65 -4.69 0.45
CA ALA A 312 -3.33 -5.23 0.75
C ALA A 312 -2.55 -4.43 1.81
N ILE A 313 -3.01 -3.23 2.19
CA ILE A 313 -2.30 -2.36 3.13
C ILE A 313 -2.08 -3.04 4.48
N GLY A 314 -3.12 -3.70 5.02
CA GLY A 314 -2.98 -4.42 6.29
C GLY A 314 -1.98 -5.59 6.25
N VAL A 315 -1.80 -6.21 5.07
CA VAL A 315 -0.82 -7.30 4.86
C VAL A 315 0.60 -6.75 4.70
N HIS A 316 0.75 -5.55 4.12
CA HIS A 316 2.05 -4.93 3.85
C HIS A 316 2.52 -4.01 4.97
N GLN A 317 1.67 -3.07 5.42
CA GLN A 317 2.05 -2.11 6.48
C GLN A 317 1.74 -2.60 7.90
N GLY A 318 0.95 -3.66 8.02
CA GLY A 318 0.47 -4.16 9.30
C GLY A 318 -0.85 -3.55 9.75
N ARG A 319 -1.42 -4.16 10.79
CA ARG A 319 -2.73 -3.80 11.37
C ARG A 319 -2.62 -2.88 12.60
N THR A 320 -1.41 -2.56 13.02
CA THR A 320 -1.14 -1.61 14.12
C THR A 320 -0.77 -0.26 13.53
N VAL A 321 -1.44 0.78 13.97
CA VAL A 321 -1.16 2.16 13.55
C VAL A 321 -0.09 2.75 14.47
N THR A 322 0.95 3.29 13.86
CA THR A 322 2.00 4.06 14.53
C THR A 322 2.16 5.39 13.83
N TRP A 323 2.43 6.45 14.58
CA TRP A 323 2.44 7.81 14.06
C TRP A 323 3.68 8.59 14.46
N ARG A 324 3.95 9.62 13.70
CA ARG A 324 5.03 10.57 13.94
C ARG A 324 4.61 11.60 14.98
N SER A 325 5.59 12.15 15.68
CA SER A 325 5.35 13.27 16.60
C SER A 325 4.90 14.52 15.86
N GLU A 326 4.15 15.38 16.54
CA GLU A 326 3.79 16.70 16.03
C GLU A 326 5.04 17.53 15.67
N THR A 327 6.10 17.44 16.48
CA THR A 327 7.37 18.14 16.25
C THR A 327 8.01 17.71 14.93
N SER A 328 8.06 16.44 14.63
CA SER A 328 8.59 15.91 13.38
C SER A 328 7.82 16.46 12.18
N ILE A 329 6.49 16.42 12.23
CA ILE A 329 5.62 16.90 11.16
C ILE A 329 5.72 18.42 10.99
N MET A 330 5.79 19.18 12.10
CA MET A 330 6.02 20.63 12.08
C MET A 330 7.35 20.99 11.42
N ASN A 331 8.42 20.27 11.74
CA ASN A 331 9.74 20.52 11.16
C ASN A 331 9.76 20.21 9.65
N GLU A 332 9.16 19.12 9.23
CA GLU A 332 8.99 18.81 7.80
C GLU A 332 8.18 19.88 7.07
N THR A 333 7.11 20.38 7.69
CA THR A 333 6.30 21.46 7.11
C THR A 333 7.10 22.76 6.94
N LYS A 334 8.00 23.10 7.87
CA LYS A 334 8.90 24.27 7.71
C LYS A 334 9.84 24.08 6.51
N ILE A 335 10.37 22.86 6.31
CA ILE A 335 11.20 22.53 5.14
C ILE A 335 10.37 22.68 3.85
N ILE A 336 9.16 22.14 3.82
CA ILE A 336 8.24 22.29 2.68
C ILE A 336 7.94 23.78 2.42
N ALA A 337 7.67 24.56 3.46
CA ALA A 337 7.35 25.99 3.34
C ALA A 337 8.51 26.82 2.77
N SER A 338 9.75 26.37 2.92
CA SER A 338 10.94 27.02 2.33
C SER A 338 11.20 26.60 0.87
N HIS A 339 10.46 25.64 0.33
CA HIS A 339 10.68 25.16 -1.04
C HIS A 339 10.22 26.22 -2.06
N LYS A 340 11.07 26.48 -3.08
CA LYS A 340 10.86 27.55 -4.11
C LYS A 340 9.52 27.47 -4.85
N GLU A 341 8.98 26.24 -5.04
CA GLU A 341 7.71 26.01 -5.74
C GLU A 341 6.50 25.96 -4.79
N PHE A 342 6.71 26.11 -3.48
CA PHE A 342 5.62 26.05 -2.51
C PHE A 342 4.74 27.28 -2.58
N LYS A 343 3.45 27.10 -2.83
CA LYS A 343 2.46 28.19 -2.96
C LYS A 343 1.60 28.40 -1.69
N GLY A 344 1.96 27.73 -0.61
CA GLY A 344 1.26 27.82 0.67
C GLY A 344 0.28 26.68 0.94
N TYR A 345 0.26 25.64 0.12
CA TYR A 345 -0.71 24.56 0.23
C TYR A 345 -0.02 23.24 0.58
N ILE A 346 -0.28 22.70 1.77
CA ILE A 346 0.02 21.31 2.11
C ILE A 346 -1.10 20.48 1.48
N SER A 347 -0.75 19.62 0.52
CA SER A 347 -1.73 18.87 -0.28
C SER A 347 -2.39 17.74 0.51
N ASP A 348 -1.71 17.18 1.50
CA ASP A 348 -2.23 16.14 2.38
C ASP A 348 -1.41 16.05 3.67
N VAL A 349 -2.07 15.76 4.78
CA VAL A 349 -1.46 15.31 6.03
C VAL A 349 -2.16 14.02 6.42
N GLY A 350 -1.61 12.88 6.02
CA GLY A 350 -2.37 11.65 6.11
C GLY A 350 -1.53 10.38 6.25
N GLY A 351 -2.11 9.30 5.80
CA GLY A 351 -1.59 7.96 5.81
C GLY A 351 -2.53 7.03 5.02
N PRO A 352 -2.55 5.72 5.27
CA PRO A 352 -3.50 4.82 4.61
C PRO A 352 -4.98 5.22 4.79
N THR A 353 -5.29 5.87 5.91
CA THR A 353 -6.58 6.48 6.22
C THR A 353 -6.32 7.66 7.17
N ALA A 354 -6.55 8.88 6.72
CA ALA A 354 -6.06 10.09 7.40
C ALA A 354 -6.46 10.19 8.87
N ASN A 355 -7.70 9.88 9.19
CA ASN A 355 -8.23 10.00 10.54
C ASN A 355 -7.94 8.81 11.48
N MET A 356 -6.84 8.10 11.24
CA MET A 356 -6.25 7.12 12.17
C MET A 356 -5.04 7.68 12.92
N TYR A 357 -4.66 8.93 12.69
CA TYR A 357 -3.52 9.55 13.35
C TYR A 357 -3.77 9.83 14.84
N GLY A 358 -2.85 9.39 15.68
CA GLY A 358 -2.76 9.83 17.08
C GLY A 358 -3.49 8.94 18.08
N TYR A 359 -4.05 7.80 17.69
CA TYR A 359 -4.66 6.82 18.61
C TYR A 359 -4.57 5.38 18.10
N GLU A 360 -4.48 4.45 19.02
CA GLU A 360 -4.49 3.00 18.79
C GLU A 360 -5.01 2.29 20.04
N CYS A 361 -5.44 1.04 19.90
CA CYS A 361 -5.91 0.20 21.00
C CYS A 361 -4.73 -0.21 21.91
N GLU A 362 -4.73 0.21 23.17
CA GLU A 362 -3.68 -0.11 24.15
C GLU A 362 -3.49 -1.62 24.34
N LYS A 363 -4.58 -2.39 24.40
CA LYS A 363 -4.53 -3.85 24.47
C LYS A 363 -3.76 -4.43 23.27
N LYS A 364 -4.01 -3.91 22.05
CA LYS A 364 -3.31 -4.38 20.85
C LYS A 364 -1.83 -4.02 20.86
N ILE A 365 -1.46 -2.87 21.40
CA ILE A 365 -0.06 -2.48 21.55
C ILE A 365 0.64 -3.43 22.52
N ALA A 366 0.01 -3.76 23.62
CA ALA A 366 0.62 -4.62 24.66
C ALA A 366 0.61 -6.12 24.30
N GLU A 367 -0.47 -6.62 23.74
CA GLU A 367 -0.73 -8.05 23.59
C GLU A 367 -0.81 -8.53 22.13
N GLY A 368 -0.73 -7.62 21.16
CA GLY A 368 -0.97 -7.93 19.75
C GLY A 368 -2.45 -7.88 19.33
N ALA A 369 -2.67 -7.98 18.01
CA ALA A 369 -4.01 -7.92 17.43
C ALA A 369 -4.87 -9.10 17.88
N CYS A 370 -6.16 -8.85 18.15
CA CYS A 370 -7.13 -9.89 18.47
C CYS A 370 -7.23 -10.92 17.33
N LYS A 371 -7.35 -12.21 17.66
CA LYS A 371 -7.52 -13.30 16.68
C LYS A 371 -8.99 -13.48 16.29
N ASP A 372 -9.90 -13.11 17.15
CA ASP A 372 -11.35 -13.34 17.11
C ASP A 372 -12.17 -12.07 16.79
N ARG A 373 -11.54 -10.90 16.77
CA ARG A 373 -12.22 -9.63 16.54
C ARG A 373 -11.42 -8.70 15.64
N LEU A 374 -12.14 -8.00 14.74
CA LEU A 374 -11.61 -6.90 13.96
C LEU A 374 -11.86 -5.56 14.65
N CYS A 375 -10.98 -4.58 14.44
CA CYS A 375 -11.09 -3.29 15.12
C CYS A 375 -12.28 -2.43 14.63
N LEU A 376 -12.68 -2.61 13.36
CA LEU A 376 -13.71 -1.77 12.71
C LEU A 376 -14.83 -2.57 12.05
N HIS A 377 -14.91 -3.88 12.27
CA HIS A 377 -15.96 -4.70 11.67
C HIS A 377 -16.51 -5.70 12.68
N PRO A 378 -17.85 -5.88 12.78
CA PRO A 378 -18.90 -5.18 12.00
C PRO A 378 -19.09 -3.70 12.39
N GLU A 379 -18.57 -3.29 13.53
CA GLU A 379 -18.62 -1.94 14.09
C GLU A 379 -17.30 -1.60 14.81
N PRO A 380 -16.98 -0.32 15.04
CA PRO A 380 -15.79 0.07 15.77
C PRO A 380 -15.76 -0.56 17.17
N CYS A 381 -14.62 -1.21 17.47
CA CYS A 381 -14.40 -1.84 18.75
C CYS A 381 -14.34 -0.78 19.88
N PRO A 382 -15.07 -0.92 20.98
CA PRO A 382 -15.01 0.05 22.10
C PRO A 382 -13.58 0.25 22.64
N SER A 383 -12.76 -0.81 22.65
CA SER A 383 -11.35 -0.70 23.11
C SER A 383 -10.47 0.16 22.19
N LEU A 384 -10.89 0.47 20.97
CA LEU A 384 -10.15 1.35 20.08
C LEU A 384 -10.26 2.81 20.52
N ASN A 385 -11.39 3.19 21.10
CA ASN A 385 -11.68 4.52 21.63
C ASN A 385 -11.26 5.66 20.65
N PRO A 386 -11.91 5.79 19.48
CA PRO A 386 -11.55 6.79 18.48
C PRO A 386 -11.49 8.20 19.08
N ASN A 387 -10.42 8.96 18.74
CA ASN A 387 -10.23 10.31 19.27
C ASN A 387 -9.46 11.17 18.27
N HIS A 388 -10.13 12.17 17.67
CA HIS A 388 -9.55 13.06 16.67
C HIS A 388 -8.84 14.29 17.27
N GLU A 389 -8.76 14.44 18.59
CA GLU A 389 -8.19 15.64 19.23
C GLU A 389 -6.73 15.90 18.83
N THR A 390 -5.90 14.87 18.87
CA THR A 390 -4.48 14.97 18.49
C THR A 390 -4.32 15.38 17.02
N TYR A 391 -5.16 14.84 16.15
CA TYR A 391 -5.10 15.18 14.72
C TYR A 391 -5.59 16.62 14.47
N LEU A 392 -6.68 17.04 15.10
CA LEU A 392 -7.17 18.42 15.05
C LEU A 392 -6.12 19.43 15.55
N ARG A 393 -5.47 19.12 16.66
CA ARG A 393 -4.40 19.97 17.21
C ARG A 393 -3.25 20.09 16.21
N LEU A 394 -2.81 18.99 15.62
CA LEU A 394 -1.78 18.98 14.58
C LEU A 394 -2.17 19.88 13.40
N LEU A 395 -3.34 19.65 12.79
CA LEU A 395 -3.81 20.42 11.63
C LEU A 395 -3.85 21.94 11.91
N ASN A 396 -4.28 22.33 13.10
CA ASN A 396 -4.31 23.74 13.50
C ASN A 396 -2.90 24.31 13.69
N ARG A 397 -2.00 23.55 14.31
CA ARG A 397 -0.60 23.99 14.48
C ARG A 397 0.13 24.17 13.14
N LEU A 398 -0.12 23.31 12.16
CA LEU A 398 0.50 23.44 10.84
C LEU A 398 0.12 24.75 10.15
N LYS A 399 -1.10 25.25 10.36
CA LYS A 399 -1.57 26.53 9.81
C LYS A 399 -0.83 27.74 10.41
N THR A 400 -0.16 27.60 11.57
CA THR A 400 0.61 28.68 12.19
C THR A 400 2.03 28.85 11.62
N ILE A 401 2.47 27.92 10.75
CA ILE A 401 3.81 27.98 10.15
C ILE A 401 3.83 29.10 9.09
N PRO A 402 4.80 30.03 9.14
CA PRO A 402 4.94 31.05 8.11
C PRO A 402 5.02 30.46 6.70
N GLY A 403 4.24 31.03 5.78
CA GLY A 403 4.14 30.54 4.40
C GLY A 403 3.06 29.50 4.16
N VAL A 404 2.52 28.83 5.18
CA VAL A 404 1.41 27.89 5.06
C VAL A 404 0.07 28.65 5.08
N LYS A 405 -0.68 28.55 3.99
CA LYS A 405 -2.02 29.17 3.83
C LYS A 405 -3.14 28.19 4.12
N ARG A 406 -2.99 26.94 3.69
CA ARG A 406 -3.99 25.87 3.83
C ARG A 406 -3.31 24.53 4.06
N VAL A 407 -3.99 23.66 4.82
CA VAL A 407 -3.61 22.28 5.06
C VAL A 407 -4.78 21.40 4.69
N PHE A 408 -4.63 20.60 3.64
CA PHE A 408 -5.70 19.75 3.14
C PHE A 408 -5.54 18.30 3.63
N ILE A 409 -6.65 17.57 3.60
CA ILE A 409 -6.73 16.13 3.80
C ILE A 409 -7.23 15.53 2.47
N SER A 410 -6.33 14.86 1.77
CA SER A 410 -6.62 14.21 0.47
C SER A 410 -6.60 12.69 0.59
N SER A 411 -5.92 12.12 1.58
CA SER A 411 -6.06 10.72 1.96
C SER A 411 -7.49 10.47 2.44
N GLY A 412 -8.07 9.33 2.10
CA GLY A 412 -9.43 9.00 2.50
C GLY A 412 -9.62 9.03 4.02
N ILE A 413 -10.83 9.35 4.45
CA ILE A 413 -11.25 9.25 5.85
C ILE A 413 -12.26 8.11 6.04
N ARG A 414 -12.33 7.60 7.27
CA ARG A 414 -13.33 6.60 7.67
C ARG A 414 -14.46 7.28 8.44
N PRO A 415 -15.68 7.29 7.89
CA PRO A 415 -16.87 7.86 8.53
C PRO A 415 -17.21 7.21 9.86
N ASP A 416 -17.07 5.89 9.96
CA ASP A 416 -17.35 5.12 11.18
C ASP A 416 -16.49 5.57 12.37
N LEU A 417 -15.23 5.96 12.13
CA LEU A 417 -14.38 6.52 13.18
C LEU A 417 -14.82 7.92 13.60
N VAL A 418 -15.28 8.75 12.65
CA VAL A 418 -15.79 10.10 12.97
C VAL A 418 -17.06 10.00 13.82
N LEU A 419 -18.00 9.14 13.42
CA LEU A 419 -19.26 8.96 14.13
C LEU A 419 -19.10 8.25 15.48
N ALA A 420 -18.07 7.40 15.64
CA ALA A 420 -17.76 6.72 16.89
C ALA A 420 -17.02 7.60 17.92
N ASP A 421 -16.42 8.72 17.48
CA ASP A 421 -15.77 9.68 18.38
C ASP A 421 -16.81 10.63 18.99
N SER A 422 -17.38 10.25 20.12
CA SER A 422 -18.39 11.04 20.82
C SER A 422 -17.87 12.38 21.39
N ARG A 423 -16.55 12.57 21.51
CA ARG A 423 -15.95 13.77 22.08
C ARG A 423 -15.56 14.80 21.02
N ASN A 424 -14.94 14.37 19.95
CA ASN A 424 -14.33 15.24 18.97
C ASN A 424 -14.79 14.99 17.52
N GLY A 425 -15.67 14.03 17.27
CA GLY A 425 -16.14 13.68 15.93
C GLY A 425 -16.80 14.86 15.21
N ASP A 426 -17.73 15.55 15.87
CA ASP A 426 -18.39 16.73 15.30
C ASP A 426 -17.42 17.90 15.13
N ARG A 427 -16.47 18.11 16.06
CA ARG A 427 -15.41 19.13 15.91
C ARG A 427 -14.50 18.83 14.72
N PHE A 428 -14.19 17.53 14.51
CA PHE A 428 -13.40 17.11 13.37
C PHE A 428 -14.15 17.33 12.06
N LEU A 429 -15.43 16.99 11.99
CA LEU A 429 -16.28 17.24 10.84
C LEU A 429 -16.38 18.73 10.51
N ASN A 430 -16.58 19.57 11.53
CA ASN A 430 -16.58 21.03 11.39
C ASN A 430 -15.28 21.55 10.79
N ALA A 431 -14.12 21.12 11.33
CA ALA A 431 -12.80 21.53 10.84
C ALA A 431 -12.52 21.06 9.40
N LEU A 432 -12.98 19.86 9.03
CA LEU A 432 -12.90 19.37 7.66
C LEU A 432 -13.59 20.34 6.70
N VAL A 433 -14.84 20.69 6.99
CA VAL A 433 -15.67 21.59 6.18
C VAL A 433 -15.09 22.99 6.16
N GLU A 434 -14.65 23.49 7.31
CA GLU A 434 -14.14 24.87 7.45
C GLU A 434 -12.92 25.14 6.58
N SER A 435 -11.92 24.24 6.61
CA SER A 435 -10.61 24.61 6.07
C SER A 435 -9.71 23.47 5.60
N ASN A 436 -10.11 22.21 5.76
CA ASN A 436 -9.24 21.07 5.46
C ASN A 436 -9.65 20.28 4.21
N VAL A 437 -10.68 20.73 3.49
CA VAL A 437 -11.12 20.18 2.19
C VAL A 437 -10.92 21.23 1.11
N SER A 438 -10.37 20.83 -0.03
CA SER A 438 -10.03 21.71 -1.16
C SER A 438 -11.18 21.92 -2.17
N GLY A 439 -12.42 21.56 -1.81
CA GLY A 439 -13.61 21.55 -2.66
C GLY A 439 -14.25 20.17 -2.72
N GLN A 440 -13.47 19.11 -2.74
CA GLN A 440 -13.96 17.73 -2.79
C GLN A 440 -13.34 16.90 -1.67
N LEU A 441 -14.17 16.19 -0.91
CA LEU A 441 -13.73 15.18 0.04
C LEU A 441 -13.99 13.78 -0.53
N LYS A 442 -12.92 13.02 -0.73
CA LYS A 442 -13.01 11.64 -1.18
C LYS A 442 -13.37 10.72 -0.01
N ILE A 443 -14.38 9.89 -0.22
CA ILE A 443 -14.88 8.94 0.77
C ILE A 443 -15.14 7.61 0.09
N ALA A 444 -14.85 6.51 0.75
CA ALA A 444 -14.93 5.17 0.19
C ALA A 444 -16.00 4.32 0.87
N PRO A 445 -17.31 4.51 0.59
CA PRO A 445 -18.36 3.58 1.02
C PRO A 445 -18.21 2.20 0.37
N GLU A 446 -17.65 2.15 -0.81
CA GLU A 446 -17.42 1.00 -1.69
C GLU A 446 -18.71 0.43 -2.28
N HIS A 447 -19.73 0.14 -1.47
CA HIS A 447 -20.99 -0.44 -1.88
C HIS A 447 -22.14 0.02 -0.96
N VAL A 448 -23.38 -0.42 -1.25
CA VAL A 448 -24.57 -0.13 -0.42
C VAL A 448 -25.23 -1.39 0.12
N SER A 449 -25.14 -2.52 -0.58
CA SER A 449 -25.71 -3.80 -0.14
C SER A 449 -25.04 -4.28 1.14
N ALA A 450 -25.86 -4.61 2.14
CA ALA A 450 -25.39 -5.06 3.44
C ALA A 450 -24.57 -6.36 3.33
N GLY A 451 -24.95 -7.27 2.43
CA GLY A 451 -24.25 -8.52 2.16
C GLY A 451 -22.83 -8.25 1.64
N VAL A 452 -22.71 -7.42 0.61
CA VAL A 452 -21.41 -7.07 -0.01
C VAL A 452 -20.51 -6.31 0.96
N LEU A 453 -21.06 -5.35 1.73
CA LEU A 453 -20.29 -4.60 2.73
C LEU A 453 -19.77 -5.51 3.85
N ARG A 454 -20.52 -6.54 4.24
CA ARG A 454 -20.04 -7.56 5.19
C ARG A 454 -18.86 -8.35 4.62
N GLU A 455 -18.96 -8.83 3.37
CA GLU A 455 -17.85 -9.51 2.69
C GLU A 455 -16.62 -8.60 2.50
N MET A 456 -16.83 -7.31 2.26
CA MET A 456 -15.78 -6.30 2.19
C MET A 456 -15.16 -5.96 3.55
N ARG A 457 -15.78 -6.35 4.66
CA ARG A 457 -15.44 -5.91 6.03
C ARG A 457 -15.44 -4.39 6.16
N LYS A 458 -16.44 -3.77 5.55
CA LYS A 458 -16.69 -2.32 5.61
C LYS A 458 -17.80 -1.99 6.59
N TYR A 459 -17.92 -0.71 6.92
CA TYR A 459 -19.02 -0.22 7.76
C TYR A 459 -20.36 -0.29 7.01
N PRO A 460 -21.49 -0.43 7.72
CA PRO A 460 -22.84 -0.45 7.12
C PRO A 460 -23.15 0.83 6.35
N HIS A 461 -23.97 0.73 5.32
CA HIS A 461 -24.38 1.87 4.49
C HIS A 461 -25.04 3.00 5.29
N THR A 462 -25.72 2.67 6.40
CA THR A 462 -26.30 3.65 7.34
C THR A 462 -25.27 4.63 7.90
N VAL A 463 -24.04 4.19 8.14
CA VAL A 463 -22.91 5.04 8.57
C VAL A 463 -22.55 6.05 7.49
N PHE A 464 -22.50 5.63 6.23
CA PHE A 464 -22.26 6.54 5.11
C PHE A 464 -23.35 7.58 4.98
N LYS A 465 -24.64 7.17 5.04
CA LYS A 465 -25.79 8.09 4.98
C LYS A 465 -25.73 9.13 6.10
N GLU A 466 -25.51 8.71 7.33
CA GLU A 466 -25.45 9.63 8.47
C GLU A 466 -24.28 10.60 8.37
N PHE A 467 -23.10 10.13 7.98
CA PHE A 467 -21.96 10.99 7.74
C PHE A 467 -22.24 12.02 6.64
N THR A 468 -22.79 11.58 5.50
CA THR A 468 -23.13 12.46 4.37
C THR A 468 -24.14 13.52 4.79
N ARG A 469 -25.17 13.13 5.56
CA ARG A 469 -26.15 14.05 6.10
C ARG A 469 -25.52 15.12 6.98
N ARG A 470 -24.67 14.72 7.95
CA ARG A 470 -23.96 15.67 8.83
C ARG A 470 -23.02 16.58 8.04
N TYR A 471 -22.26 16.03 7.10
CA TYR A 471 -21.36 16.80 6.25
C TYR A 471 -22.11 17.86 5.43
N ALA A 472 -23.23 17.50 4.82
CA ALA A 472 -24.03 18.43 4.04
C ALA A 472 -24.64 19.55 4.90
N LEU A 473 -25.14 19.23 6.10
CA LEU A 473 -25.64 20.23 7.06
C LEU A 473 -24.54 21.21 7.48
N GLU A 474 -23.35 20.70 7.77
CA GLU A 474 -22.20 21.54 8.15
C GLU A 474 -21.72 22.41 6.98
N ALA A 475 -21.64 21.86 5.77
CA ALA A 475 -21.28 22.62 4.58
C ALA A 475 -22.27 23.78 4.33
N LYS A 476 -23.57 23.51 4.49
CA LYS A 476 -24.62 24.52 4.37
C LYS A 476 -24.52 25.59 5.47
N ALA A 477 -24.32 25.18 6.71
CA ALA A 477 -24.18 26.10 7.84
C ALA A 477 -23.00 27.06 7.67
N GLN A 478 -21.88 26.55 7.14
CA GLN A 478 -20.67 27.34 6.87
C GLN A 478 -20.67 28.03 5.49
N ARG A 479 -21.73 27.88 4.69
CA ARG A 479 -21.84 28.44 3.34
C ARG A 479 -20.67 28.03 2.43
N LYS A 480 -20.27 26.74 2.50
CA LYS A 480 -19.19 26.19 1.69
C LYS A 480 -19.75 25.42 0.49
N ASP A 481 -19.14 25.67 -0.65
CA ASP A 481 -19.40 24.92 -1.87
C ASP A 481 -18.38 23.77 -1.98
N ILE A 482 -18.67 22.69 -1.26
CA ILE A 482 -17.82 21.50 -1.15
C ILE A 482 -18.65 20.23 -1.26
N TYR A 483 -18.06 19.22 -1.91
CA TYR A 483 -18.78 18.00 -2.27
C TYR A 483 -18.10 16.77 -1.72
N LEU A 484 -18.90 15.71 -1.48
CA LEU A 484 -18.40 14.35 -1.26
C LEU A 484 -18.26 13.63 -2.60
N VAL A 485 -17.10 13.00 -2.81
CA VAL A 485 -16.84 12.13 -3.96
C VAL A 485 -16.76 10.69 -3.47
N PRO A 486 -17.83 9.89 -3.64
CA PRO A 486 -17.85 8.49 -3.21
C PRO A 486 -17.06 7.62 -4.18
N TYR A 487 -16.13 6.82 -3.63
CA TYR A 487 -15.49 5.72 -4.34
C TYR A 487 -16.37 4.48 -4.21
N LEU A 488 -16.74 3.89 -5.34
CA LEU A 488 -17.56 2.68 -5.42
C LEU A 488 -16.77 1.55 -6.05
N LEU A 489 -17.00 0.33 -5.57
CA LEU A 489 -16.33 -0.89 -6.01
C LEU A 489 -17.37 -1.92 -6.41
N VAL A 490 -17.28 -2.40 -7.66
CA VAL A 490 -18.16 -3.44 -8.19
C VAL A 490 -17.42 -4.75 -8.43
N ALA A 491 -18.18 -5.83 -8.61
CA ALA A 491 -17.70 -7.19 -8.84
C ALA A 491 -16.80 -7.73 -7.71
N HIS A 492 -17.02 -7.27 -6.47
CA HIS A 492 -16.44 -7.87 -5.28
C HIS A 492 -17.12 -9.23 -4.99
N PRO A 493 -16.42 -10.21 -4.39
CA PRO A 493 -17.09 -11.38 -3.85
C PRO A 493 -18.32 -11.02 -3.00
N GLY A 494 -19.41 -11.72 -3.20
CA GLY A 494 -20.71 -11.42 -2.59
C GLY A 494 -21.62 -10.52 -3.43
N GLU A 495 -21.14 -9.90 -4.52
CA GLU A 495 -21.97 -9.07 -5.40
C GLU A 495 -22.49 -9.87 -6.59
N GLY A 496 -23.78 -10.10 -6.63
CA GLY A 496 -24.54 -10.63 -7.76
C GLY A 496 -25.31 -9.55 -8.52
N VAL A 497 -26.34 -9.96 -9.24
CA VAL A 497 -27.18 -9.06 -10.04
C VAL A 497 -28.04 -8.16 -9.15
N GLU A 498 -28.57 -8.70 -8.06
CA GLU A 498 -29.45 -8.00 -7.13
C GLU A 498 -28.69 -6.90 -6.38
N GLU A 499 -27.54 -7.21 -5.83
CA GLU A 499 -26.68 -6.25 -5.12
C GLU A 499 -26.16 -5.15 -6.06
N ASN A 500 -25.86 -5.49 -7.32
CA ASN A 500 -25.48 -4.50 -8.32
C ASN A 500 -26.66 -3.56 -8.67
N GLU A 501 -27.90 -4.07 -8.67
CA GLU A 501 -29.09 -3.23 -8.88
C GLU A 501 -29.40 -2.35 -7.66
N GLU A 502 -29.16 -2.83 -6.42
CA GLU A 502 -29.22 -1.98 -5.22
C GLU A 502 -28.25 -0.80 -5.33
N LEU A 503 -26.99 -1.06 -5.74
CA LEU A 503 -25.99 -0.01 -5.94
C LEU A 503 -26.39 0.96 -7.05
N ARG A 504 -26.94 0.45 -8.14
CA ARG A 504 -27.47 1.26 -9.24
C ARG A 504 -28.60 2.16 -8.76
N SER A 505 -29.60 1.60 -8.09
CA SER A 505 -30.73 2.36 -7.54
C SER A 505 -30.27 3.48 -6.62
N PHE A 506 -29.33 3.20 -5.71
CA PHE A 506 -28.74 4.21 -4.84
C PHE A 506 -28.10 5.37 -5.63
N VAL A 507 -27.30 5.07 -6.65
CA VAL A 507 -26.69 6.11 -7.50
C VAL A 507 -27.74 6.95 -8.21
N GLN A 508 -28.84 6.33 -8.66
CA GLN A 508 -29.93 7.03 -9.35
C GLN A 508 -30.76 7.93 -8.44
N THR A 509 -31.08 7.43 -7.26
CA THR A 509 -32.13 8.05 -6.42
C THR A 509 -31.57 8.88 -5.27
N GLU A 510 -30.41 8.53 -4.75
CA GLU A 510 -29.87 9.14 -3.53
C GLU A 510 -28.63 10.00 -3.78
N LEU A 511 -27.72 9.61 -4.69
CA LEU A 511 -26.53 10.43 -4.96
C LEU A 511 -26.85 11.68 -5.77
N GLY A 512 -27.81 11.62 -6.71
CA GLY A 512 -28.22 12.75 -7.53
C GLY A 512 -27.18 13.19 -8.59
N PHE A 513 -26.04 12.50 -8.67
CA PHE A 513 -24.99 12.72 -9.68
C PHE A 513 -24.31 11.38 -10.02
N TYR A 514 -23.58 11.35 -11.14
CA TYR A 514 -22.84 10.16 -11.55
C TYR A 514 -21.47 10.11 -10.88
N PRO A 515 -21.14 9.04 -10.13
CA PRO A 515 -19.81 8.90 -9.55
C PRO A 515 -18.78 8.60 -10.64
N GLU A 516 -17.78 9.46 -10.77
CA GLU A 516 -16.64 9.24 -11.67
C GLU A 516 -15.76 8.06 -11.23
N GLN A 517 -15.79 7.74 -9.93
CA GLN A 517 -14.88 6.80 -9.30
C GLN A 517 -15.56 5.46 -9.01
N ILE A 518 -15.93 4.72 -10.07
CA ILE A 518 -16.37 3.34 -9.97
C ILE A 518 -15.22 2.42 -10.37
N GLN A 519 -14.76 1.64 -9.44
CA GLN A 519 -13.69 0.65 -9.67
C GLN A 519 -14.30 -0.74 -9.83
N ILE A 520 -13.60 -1.61 -10.56
CA ILE A 520 -13.90 -3.05 -10.58
C ILE A 520 -12.91 -3.73 -9.66
N PHE A 521 -13.37 -4.61 -8.78
CA PHE A 521 -12.51 -5.37 -7.89
C PHE A 521 -11.39 -6.05 -8.67
N THR A 522 -10.16 -5.86 -8.26
CA THR A 522 -8.98 -6.53 -8.83
C THR A 522 -8.39 -7.46 -7.77
N PRO A 523 -8.47 -8.78 -7.98
CA PRO A 523 -7.90 -9.73 -7.03
C PRO A 523 -6.40 -9.49 -6.83
N THR A 524 -6.03 -9.16 -5.61
CA THR A 524 -4.65 -8.88 -5.19
C THR A 524 -4.18 -10.01 -4.28
N PRO A 525 -3.02 -10.65 -4.54
CA PRO A 525 -2.55 -11.79 -3.75
C PRO A 525 -2.54 -11.52 -2.24
N SER A 526 -2.71 -12.56 -1.45
CA SER A 526 -2.70 -12.52 0.02
C SER A 526 -3.77 -11.64 0.68
N THR A 527 -4.82 -11.26 -0.04
CA THR A 527 -6.01 -10.61 0.53
C THR A 527 -7.16 -11.59 0.71
N LEU A 528 -8.03 -11.33 1.70
CA LEU A 528 -9.19 -12.18 1.95
C LEU A 528 -10.11 -12.25 0.73
N ALA A 529 -10.45 -11.10 0.13
CA ALA A 529 -11.33 -11.06 -1.02
C ALA A 529 -10.78 -11.86 -2.21
N THR A 530 -9.46 -11.90 -2.40
CA THR A 530 -8.83 -12.72 -3.44
C THR A 530 -8.93 -14.21 -3.12
N THR A 531 -8.78 -14.58 -1.84
CA THR A 531 -8.97 -15.97 -1.41
C THR A 531 -10.41 -16.42 -1.65
N VAL A 532 -11.40 -15.64 -1.21
CA VAL A 532 -12.82 -15.91 -1.47
C VAL A 532 -13.10 -15.94 -2.98
N TYR A 533 -12.57 -14.98 -3.73
CA TYR A 533 -12.68 -14.98 -5.19
C TYR A 533 -12.17 -16.27 -5.81
N HIS A 534 -11.02 -16.77 -5.40
CA HIS A 534 -10.43 -18.01 -5.93
C HIS A 534 -11.20 -19.26 -5.50
N THR A 535 -11.50 -19.36 -4.20
CA THR A 535 -12.06 -20.60 -3.60
C THR A 535 -13.58 -20.71 -3.75
N GLY A 536 -14.31 -19.60 -3.69
CA GLY A 536 -15.77 -19.54 -3.76
C GLY A 536 -16.45 -19.62 -2.38
N PHE A 537 -15.70 -19.56 -1.27
CA PHE A 537 -16.24 -19.63 0.08
C PHE A 537 -15.37 -18.85 1.10
N ASP A 538 -15.96 -18.48 2.22
CA ASP A 538 -15.23 -17.81 3.31
C ASP A 538 -14.26 -18.78 4.01
N PRO A 539 -13.00 -18.40 4.27
CA PRO A 539 -12.01 -19.27 4.92
C PRO A 539 -12.35 -19.71 6.34
N TRP A 540 -13.16 -18.96 7.08
CA TRP A 540 -13.51 -19.26 8.47
C TRP A 540 -14.83 -19.99 8.59
N THR A 541 -15.90 -19.49 7.97
CA THR A 541 -17.26 -20.06 8.08
C THR A 541 -17.49 -21.20 7.11
N LYS A 542 -16.70 -21.28 6.03
CA LYS A 542 -16.89 -22.22 4.90
C LYS A 542 -18.20 -21.99 4.13
N GLU A 543 -18.92 -20.91 4.42
CA GLU A 543 -20.12 -20.54 3.67
C GLU A 543 -19.76 -20.18 2.22
N PRO A 544 -20.54 -20.65 1.24
CA PRO A 544 -20.35 -20.29 -0.16
C PRO A 544 -20.53 -18.79 -0.39
N VAL A 545 -19.63 -18.20 -1.18
CA VAL A 545 -19.69 -16.78 -1.55
C VAL A 545 -19.61 -16.66 -3.07
N PHE A 546 -20.64 -16.10 -3.67
CA PHE A 546 -20.64 -15.86 -5.12
C PHE A 546 -19.52 -14.90 -5.53
N SER A 547 -18.89 -15.16 -6.67
CA SER A 547 -17.88 -14.29 -7.25
C SER A 547 -17.99 -14.30 -8.77
N GLU A 548 -18.28 -13.14 -9.37
CA GLU A 548 -18.35 -13.03 -10.83
C GLU A 548 -16.95 -13.18 -11.47
N LYS A 549 -16.79 -14.21 -12.29
CA LYS A 549 -15.52 -14.56 -12.94
C LYS A 549 -15.39 -13.98 -14.34
N SER A 550 -16.51 -13.79 -15.04
CA SER A 550 -16.53 -13.29 -16.41
C SER A 550 -16.12 -11.83 -16.49
N LEU A 551 -15.02 -11.52 -17.16
CA LEU A 551 -14.59 -10.13 -17.42
C LEU A 551 -15.69 -9.31 -18.11
N THR A 552 -16.45 -9.93 -19.03
CA THR A 552 -17.56 -9.28 -19.70
C THR A 552 -18.64 -8.86 -18.71
N ASN A 553 -19.03 -9.74 -17.79
CA ASN A 553 -20.06 -9.44 -16.79
C ASN A 553 -19.57 -8.41 -15.79
N ARG A 554 -18.33 -8.50 -15.33
CA ARG A 554 -17.71 -7.52 -14.41
C ARG A 554 -17.71 -6.12 -15.03
N ASN A 555 -17.38 -5.99 -16.30
CA ASN A 555 -17.47 -4.74 -17.04
C ASN A 555 -18.93 -4.29 -17.22
N ARG A 556 -19.87 -5.23 -17.42
CA ARG A 556 -21.31 -4.93 -17.51
C ARG A 556 -21.84 -4.38 -16.19
N MET A 557 -21.44 -4.92 -15.04
CA MET A 557 -21.81 -4.43 -13.71
C MET A 557 -21.41 -2.95 -13.56
N LYS A 558 -20.17 -2.60 -13.90
CA LYS A 558 -19.72 -1.19 -13.92
C LYS A 558 -20.55 -0.33 -14.88
N LYS A 559 -20.76 -0.81 -16.12
CA LYS A 559 -21.51 -0.06 -17.13
C LYS A 559 -22.96 0.20 -16.70
N ARG A 560 -23.62 -0.76 -16.05
CA ARG A 560 -25.00 -0.59 -15.55
C ARG A 560 -25.14 0.62 -14.64
N ILE A 561 -24.14 0.90 -13.81
CA ILE A 561 -24.15 2.04 -12.90
C ILE A 561 -23.85 3.33 -13.66
N LEU A 562 -22.93 3.31 -14.64
CA LEU A 562 -22.56 4.50 -15.42
C LEU A 562 -23.57 4.89 -16.49
N THR A 563 -24.31 3.94 -17.08
CA THR A 563 -25.29 4.18 -18.16
C THR A 563 -26.69 4.52 -17.66
N ILE A 564 -26.80 5.01 -16.47
CA ILE A 564 -28.03 5.60 -15.99
C ILE A 564 -28.18 6.95 -16.69
N ARG A 565 -29.03 7.05 -17.82
CA ARG A 565 -29.07 7.88 -18.68
C ARG A 565 -29.97 8.57 -19.38
N GLU A 566 -29.77 9.38 -20.08
CA GLU A 566 -30.42 10.13 -21.16
C GLU A 566 -31.88 10.56 -20.97
N GLY A 567 -32.30 10.98 -19.79
CA GLY A 567 -33.60 11.59 -19.51
C GLY A 567 -33.57 12.89 -18.72
N LYS A 568 -32.47 13.21 -18.02
CA LYS A 568 -32.32 14.50 -17.32
C LYS A 568 -30.86 14.92 -17.29
N ALA A 569 -30.37 15.46 -18.38
CA ALA A 569 -29.17 16.24 -18.38
C ALA A 569 -29.54 17.71 -18.33
N LYS A 570 -29.09 18.42 -17.31
CA LYS A 570 -28.69 19.83 -17.38
C LYS A 570 -28.06 20.16 -16.04
N HIS A 571 -26.71 20.20 -15.99
CA HIS A 571 -25.94 21.34 -15.60
C HIS A 571 -24.46 20.97 -15.43
N GLY A 572 -23.63 21.76 -16.06
CA GLY A 572 -22.20 21.90 -15.80
C GLY A 572 -21.34 21.28 -16.88
N ASP A 573 -21.16 22.02 -17.96
CA ASP A 573 -20.03 21.85 -18.86
C ASP A 573 -18.73 21.93 -18.05
N TYR A 574 -18.04 20.81 -17.90
CA TYR A 574 -16.61 20.75 -17.69
C TYR A 574 -16.04 19.86 -18.79
N GLU A 575 -15.72 20.53 -19.90
CA GLU A 575 -14.73 20.03 -20.84
C GLU A 575 -13.38 20.02 -20.11
N GLY A 576 -12.72 18.87 -20.07
CA GLY A 576 -11.36 18.76 -19.56
C GLY A 576 -11.02 17.36 -19.08
N ALA A 577 -10.67 16.52 -20.03
CA ALA A 577 -9.71 15.43 -19.94
C ALA A 577 -9.87 14.39 -18.81
N CYS A 578 -10.45 13.27 -19.17
CA CYS A 578 -9.96 11.93 -18.80
C CYS A 578 -10.64 10.91 -19.71
N GLU A 579 -10.18 10.81 -20.94
CA GLU A 579 -10.34 9.59 -21.71
C GLU A 579 -9.41 8.53 -21.13
N GLU A 580 -10.03 7.42 -20.68
CA GLU A 580 -9.55 6.07 -20.37
C GLU A 580 -8.76 5.83 -19.09
#